data_69f829ef58d749106b8f922a2f75c28c
#
_entry.id   69f829ef58d749106b8f922a2f75c28c
#
_cell.length_a   1.000
_cell.length_b   1.000
_cell.length_c   1.000
_cell.angle_alpha   90.00
_cell.angle_beta   90.00
_cell.angle_gamma   90.00
#
_symmetry.space_group_name_H-M   'P 1'
#
loop_
_entity.id
_entity.type
_entity.pdbx_description
1 polymer ?
#
loop_
_entity_poly.entity_id
_entity_poly.type
_entity_poly.pdbx_seq_one_letter_code
_entity_poly.pdbx_strand_id
1 'polypeptide(L)'
;MNEIEQYDETFGPSTQVRAIVTMVLVALIALFVFGLAPHFASPEAHAGVIATIDEKIDNVLTLTAGSAGASALISAIPGDAGSPIADKLMDLSTGFLIVLAALFLEKYLIAIFSGVALGLVMPLALLAAIVFTWAYGRARWSAVPVRLGVKFALIGAVLLLAIPTSTWVTNQVDAMYDTSLAQSVEAAEALAEG
;
A
#
# COMPACT_ATOMS: atom_id res chain seq x y z
N MET A 1 56.35 22.27 -8.68
CA MET A 1 55.63 21.04 -8.34
C MET A 1 54.62 21.30 -7.20
N ASN A 2 53.98 22.51 -7.18
CA ASN A 2 53.08 22.96 -6.10
C ASN A 2 51.74 23.57 -6.60
N GLU A 3 51.44 23.53 -7.89
CA GLU A 3 50.18 24.09 -8.40
C GLU A 3 49.04 23.05 -8.54
N ILE A 4 49.38 21.77 -8.49
CA ILE A 4 48.37 20.69 -8.64
C ILE A 4 47.67 20.36 -7.31
N GLU A 5 48.30 20.64 -6.16
CA GLU A 5 47.69 20.39 -4.84
C GLU A 5 46.67 21.46 -4.42
N GLN A 6 46.69 22.65 -5.00
CA GLN A 6 45.86 23.78 -4.63
C GLN A 6 44.46 23.76 -5.29
N TYR A 7 44.22 22.87 -6.27
CA TYR A 7 42.97 22.79 -7.03
C TYR A 7 41.92 21.91 -6.38
N ASP A 8 42.27 21.09 -5.37
CA ASP A 8 41.38 20.10 -4.81
C ASP A 8 40.63 20.57 -3.53
N GLU A 9 41.01 21.73 -2.96
CA GLU A 9 40.35 22.25 -1.74
C GLU A 9 39.13 23.14 -1.99
N THR A 10 38.84 23.57 -3.22
CA THR A 10 37.81 24.57 -3.50
C THR A 10 36.47 24.04 -3.95
N PHE A 11 36.30 22.75 -4.13
CA PHE A 11 35.03 22.15 -4.64
C PHE A 11 34.12 21.50 -3.60
N GLY A 12 34.41 21.58 -2.31
CA GLY A 12 33.51 21.10 -1.25
C GLY A 12 32.60 22.21 -0.70
N PRO A 13 31.31 21.92 -0.41
CA PRO A 13 30.45 22.91 0.24
C PRO A 13 31.09 23.35 1.57
N SER A 14 31.05 24.67 1.84
CA SER A 14 31.62 25.25 3.07
C SER A 14 30.97 24.60 4.31
N THR A 15 31.68 24.62 5.44
CA THR A 15 31.17 24.06 6.71
C THR A 15 29.80 24.70 7.10
N GLN A 16 29.59 25.97 6.76
CA GLN A 16 28.32 26.66 6.98
C GLN A 16 27.20 26.06 6.13
N VAL A 17 27.43 25.79 4.85
CA VAL A 17 26.45 25.14 3.97
C VAL A 17 26.11 23.73 4.48
N ARG A 18 27.12 22.97 4.93
CA ARG A 18 26.88 21.63 5.51
C ARG A 18 26.02 21.70 6.78
N ALA A 19 26.28 22.69 7.65
CA ALA A 19 25.50 22.91 8.87
C ALA A 19 24.03 23.26 8.54
N ILE A 20 23.80 24.17 7.58
CA ILE A 20 22.46 24.56 7.15
C ILE A 20 21.71 23.36 6.56
N VAL A 21 22.34 22.61 5.64
CA VAL A 21 21.74 21.40 5.05
C VAL A 21 21.39 20.37 6.12
N THR A 22 22.30 20.15 7.08
CA THR A 22 22.04 19.21 8.18
C THR A 22 20.85 19.68 9.04
N MET A 23 20.78 20.99 9.35
CA MET A 23 19.66 21.55 10.12
C MET A 23 18.32 21.36 9.39
N VAL A 24 18.28 21.60 8.08
CA VAL A 24 17.07 21.39 7.26
C VAL A 24 16.69 19.91 7.23
N LEU A 25 17.65 19.01 7.05
CA LEU A 25 17.40 17.56 7.03
C LEU A 25 16.89 17.06 8.40
N VAL A 26 17.46 17.55 9.50
CA VAL A 26 16.97 17.22 10.86
C VAL A 26 15.55 17.73 11.08
N ALA A 27 15.25 18.96 10.63
CA ALA A 27 13.90 19.50 10.70
C ALA A 27 12.91 18.67 9.87
N LEU A 28 13.31 18.19 8.68
CA LEU A 28 12.51 17.28 7.87
C LEU A 28 12.30 15.93 8.56
N ILE A 29 13.32 15.36 9.18
CA ILE A 29 13.17 14.11 9.96
C ILE A 29 12.15 14.32 11.08
N ALA A 30 12.24 15.42 11.83
CA ALA A 30 11.29 15.73 12.88
C ALA A 30 9.87 15.89 12.33
N LEU A 31 9.70 16.55 11.18
CA LEU A 31 8.41 16.69 10.50
C LEU A 31 7.84 15.32 10.09
N PHE A 32 8.64 14.43 9.53
CA PHE A 32 8.19 13.08 9.16
C PHE A 32 7.81 12.24 10.38
N VAL A 33 8.64 12.22 11.41
CA VAL A 33 8.43 11.37 12.60
C VAL A 33 7.28 11.89 13.48
N PHE A 34 7.23 13.20 13.74
CA PHE A 34 6.27 13.77 14.70
C PHE A 34 5.03 14.39 14.04
N GLY A 35 5.12 14.79 12.75
CA GLY A 35 4.01 15.38 12.02
C GLY A 35 3.30 14.40 11.12
N LEU A 36 3.98 13.87 10.11
CA LEU A 36 3.34 13.10 9.06
C LEU A 36 3.05 11.65 9.47
N ALA A 37 4.02 10.97 10.09
CA ALA A 37 3.85 9.55 10.42
C ALA A 37 2.66 9.27 11.34
N PRO A 38 2.42 10.01 12.45
CA PRO A 38 1.23 9.78 13.28
C PRO A 38 -0.07 10.07 12.53
N HIS A 39 -0.08 11.12 11.69
CA HIS A 39 -1.27 11.50 10.93
C HIS A 39 -1.62 10.44 9.88
N PHE A 40 -0.66 10.01 9.07
CA PHE A 40 -0.90 9.02 8.01
C PHE A 40 -0.94 7.56 8.50
N ALA A 41 -0.47 7.27 9.71
CA ALA A 41 -0.67 5.97 10.35
C ALA A 41 -2.04 5.84 11.02
N SER A 42 -2.78 6.95 11.15
CA SER A 42 -4.09 6.93 11.80
C SER A 42 -5.16 6.34 10.87
N PRO A 43 -6.15 5.61 11.41
CA PRO A 43 -7.27 5.09 10.63
C PRO A 43 -8.07 6.19 9.92
N GLU A 44 -8.14 7.38 10.51
CA GLU A 44 -8.86 8.53 9.96
C GLU A 44 -8.27 9.02 8.65
N ALA A 45 -6.95 8.97 8.49
CA ALA A 45 -6.27 9.35 7.24
C ALA A 45 -6.65 8.45 6.06
N HIS A 46 -7.09 7.24 6.34
CA HIS A 46 -7.48 6.22 5.35
C HIS A 46 -8.97 5.85 5.44
N ALA A 47 -9.79 6.67 6.13
CA ALA A 47 -11.18 6.35 6.40
C ALA A 47 -11.99 5.98 5.15
N GLY A 48 -11.79 6.68 4.03
CA GLY A 48 -12.48 6.37 2.78
C GLY A 48 -12.10 4.99 2.22
N VAL A 49 -10.80 4.67 2.18
CA VAL A 49 -10.32 3.37 1.69
C VAL A 49 -10.75 2.24 2.63
N ILE A 50 -10.64 2.47 3.94
CA ILE A 50 -11.08 1.50 4.95
C ILE A 50 -12.57 1.23 4.84
N ALA A 51 -13.41 2.26 4.65
CA ALA A 51 -14.85 2.10 4.47
C ALA A 51 -15.20 1.25 3.23
N THR A 52 -14.51 1.48 2.11
CA THR A 52 -14.68 0.66 0.90
C THR A 52 -14.28 -0.80 1.14
N ILE A 53 -13.18 -1.04 1.87
CA ILE A 53 -12.76 -2.41 2.22
C ILE A 53 -13.77 -3.04 3.18
N ASP A 54 -14.32 -2.32 4.15
CA ASP A 54 -15.32 -2.82 5.08
C ASP A 54 -16.62 -3.22 4.35
N GLU A 55 -17.08 -2.41 3.40
CA GLU A 55 -18.20 -2.77 2.53
C GLU A 55 -17.94 -4.06 1.75
N LYS A 56 -16.74 -4.21 1.18
CA LYS A 56 -16.35 -5.46 0.48
C LYS A 56 -16.30 -6.65 1.42
N ILE A 57 -15.80 -6.47 2.63
CA ILE A 57 -15.80 -7.51 3.68
C ILE A 57 -17.23 -7.97 3.98
N ASP A 58 -18.16 -7.04 4.19
CA ASP A 58 -19.56 -7.36 4.48
C ASP A 58 -20.23 -8.09 3.32
N ASN A 59 -19.97 -7.66 2.08
CA ASN A 59 -20.48 -8.32 0.89
C ASN A 59 -19.94 -9.75 0.76
N VAL A 60 -18.63 -9.94 0.91
CA VAL A 60 -17.99 -11.27 0.83
C VAL A 60 -18.44 -12.17 1.98
N LEU A 61 -18.63 -11.62 3.18
CA LEU A 61 -19.15 -12.38 4.33
C LEU A 61 -20.57 -12.88 4.06
N THR A 62 -21.43 -12.03 3.48
CA THR A 62 -22.80 -12.38 3.09
C THR A 62 -22.80 -13.49 2.03
N LEU A 63 -21.94 -13.39 1.02
CA LEU A 63 -21.80 -14.43 -0.02
C LEU A 63 -21.25 -15.74 0.56
N THR A 64 -20.31 -15.67 1.48
CA THR A 64 -19.75 -16.82 2.18
C THR A 64 -20.83 -17.56 2.99
N ALA A 65 -21.58 -16.81 3.79
CA ALA A 65 -22.67 -17.37 4.61
C ALA A 65 -23.81 -17.91 3.72
N GLY A 66 -24.17 -17.18 2.66
CA GLY A 66 -25.20 -17.58 1.69
C GLY A 66 -24.85 -18.88 0.97
N SER A 67 -23.62 -19.00 0.44
CA SER A 67 -23.19 -20.21 -0.27
C SER A 67 -23.07 -21.41 0.67
N ALA A 68 -22.54 -21.24 1.89
CA ALA A 68 -22.49 -22.30 2.89
C ALA A 68 -23.89 -22.74 3.34
N GLY A 69 -24.78 -21.78 3.59
CA GLY A 69 -26.16 -22.04 3.97
C GLY A 69 -26.94 -22.79 2.86
N ALA A 70 -26.81 -22.35 1.61
CA ALA A 70 -27.44 -23.01 0.48
C ALA A 70 -26.86 -24.42 0.26
N SER A 71 -25.55 -24.63 0.44
CA SER A 71 -24.94 -25.96 0.41
C SER A 71 -25.56 -26.89 1.47
N ALA A 72 -25.71 -26.41 2.70
CA ALA A 72 -26.30 -27.17 3.80
C ALA A 72 -27.76 -27.55 3.50
N LEU A 73 -28.55 -26.62 2.96
CA LEU A 73 -29.96 -26.85 2.61
C LEU A 73 -30.10 -27.91 1.50
N ILE A 74 -29.26 -27.82 0.45
CA ILE A 74 -29.27 -28.76 -0.67
C ILE A 74 -28.80 -30.16 -0.22
N SER A 75 -27.83 -30.23 0.68
CA SER A 75 -27.32 -31.49 1.25
C SER A 75 -28.41 -32.19 2.14
N ALA A 76 -29.37 -31.45 2.64
CA ALA A 76 -30.47 -32.00 3.44
C ALA A 76 -31.58 -32.65 2.59
N ILE A 77 -31.56 -32.46 1.26
CA ILE A 77 -32.56 -33.06 0.37
C ILE A 77 -32.29 -34.58 0.25
N PRO A 78 -33.29 -35.44 0.51
CA PRO A 78 -33.12 -36.87 0.38
C PRO A 78 -32.80 -37.28 -1.10
N GLY A 79 -31.73 -37.98 -1.28
CA GLY A 79 -31.27 -38.42 -2.62
C GLY A 79 -29.93 -37.78 -2.99
N ASP A 80 -29.22 -38.42 -3.92
CA ASP A 80 -27.83 -38.04 -4.27
C ASP A 80 -27.74 -36.95 -5.33
N ALA A 81 -28.88 -36.47 -5.84
CA ALA A 81 -28.92 -35.49 -6.94
C ALA A 81 -28.44 -34.09 -6.54
N GLY A 82 -28.52 -33.72 -5.26
CA GLY A 82 -28.11 -32.41 -4.73
C GLY A 82 -26.63 -32.31 -4.38
N SER A 83 -25.96 -33.45 -4.12
CA SER A 83 -24.58 -33.46 -3.61
C SER A 83 -23.59 -32.70 -4.48
N PRO A 84 -23.55 -32.82 -5.84
CA PRO A 84 -22.57 -32.10 -6.66
C PRO A 84 -22.79 -30.57 -6.61
N ILE A 85 -24.03 -30.11 -6.43
CA ILE A 85 -24.35 -28.68 -6.31
C ILE A 85 -23.95 -28.17 -4.92
N ALA A 86 -24.25 -28.93 -3.87
CA ALA A 86 -23.84 -28.62 -2.51
C ALA A 86 -22.32 -28.50 -2.37
N ASP A 87 -21.57 -29.42 -2.98
CA ASP A 87 -20.11 -29.40 -2.99
C ASP A 87 -19.58 -28.15 -3.68
N LYS A 88 -20.14 -27.75 -4.83
CA LYS A 88 -19.76 -26.53 -5.53
C LYS A 88 -20.05 -25.26 -4.74
N LEU A 89 -21.15 -25.21 -4.02
CA LEU A 89 -21.47 -24.08 -3.14
C LEU A 89 -20.51 -24.01 -1.94
N MET A 90 -20.08 -25.14 -1.41
CA MET A 90 -19.08 -25.20 -0.36
C MET A 90 -17.70 -24.77 -0.86
N ASP A 91 -17.31 -25.17 -2.08
CA ASP A 91 -16.08 -24.70 -2.75
C ASP A 91 -16.09 -23.17 -2.92
N LEU A 92 -17.23 -22.60 -3.33
CA LEU A 92 -17.40 -21.14 -3.44
C LEU A 92 -17.27 -20.46 -2.07
N SER A 93 -17.90 -21.00 -1.03
CA SER A 93 -17.77 -20.48 0.34
C SER A 93 -16.30 -20.47 0.78
N THR A 94 -15.56 -21.53 0.50
CA THR A 94 -14.11 -21.62 0.79
C THR A 94 -13.31 -20.57 0.01
N GLY A 95 -13.65 -20.37 -1.27
CA GLY A 95 -13.04 -19.31 -2.09
C GLY A 95 -13.28 -17.92 -1.51
N PHE A 96 -14.49 -17.64 -1.08
CA PHE A 96 -14.83 -16.35 -0.44
C PHE A 96 -14.11 -16.15 0.90
N LEU A 97 -13.86 -17.19 1.69
CA LEU A 97 -13.03 -17.08 2.90
C LEU A 97 -11.59 -16.66 2.61
N ILE A 98 -11.02 -17.11 1.50
CA ILE A 98 -9.68 -16.68 1.07
C ILE A 98 -9.70 -15.20 0.69
N VAL A 99 -10.72 -14.75 -0.05
CA VAL A 99 -10.90 -13.33 -0.39
C VAL A 99 -11.08 -12.49 0.86
N LEU A 100 -11.87 -12.96 1.81
CA LEU A 100 -12.09 -12.29 3.11
C LEU A 100 -10.77 -12.12 3.87
N ALA A 101 -9.94 -13.16 3.93
CA ALA A 101 -8.63 -13.09 4.57
C ALA A 101 -7.72 -12.07 3.88
N ALA A 102 -7.75 -11.99 2.55
CA ALA A 102 -6.98 -11.02 1.77
C ALA A 102 -7.43 -9.57 2.05
N LEU A 103 -8.75 -9.32 2.12
CA LEU A 103 -9.31 -7.99 2.45
C LEU A 103 -8.92 -7.54 3.88
N PHE A 104 -8.97 -8.44 4.86
CA PHE A 104 -8.48 -8.14 6.21
C PHE A 104 -6.99 -7.82 6.21
N LEU A 105 -6.18 -8.59 5.48
CA LEU A 105 -4.75 -8.32 5.35
C LEU A 105 -4.50 -6.94 4.72
N GLU A 106 -5.20 -6.60 3.63
CA GLU A 106 -5.12 -5.31 2.96
C GLU A 106 -5.45 -4.16 3.94
N LYS A 107 -6.54 -4.27 4.69
CA LYS A 107 -6.96 -3.28 5.69
C LYS A 107 -5.86 -3.00 6.72
N TYR A 108 -5.21 -4.04 7.24
CA TYR A 108 -4.12 -3.88 8.21
C TYR A 108 -2.86 -3.31 7.58
N LEU A 109 -2.52 -3.72 6.35
CA LEU A 109 -1.31 -3.28 5.67
C LEU A 109 -1.34 -1.79 5.33
N ILE A 110 -2.50 -1.20 5.04
CA ILE A 110 -2.65 0.23 4.73
C ILE A 110 -2.07 1.10 5.86
N ALA A 111 -2.50 0.88 7.09
CA ALA A 111 -2.03 1.66 8.24
C ALA A 111 -0.55 1.39 8.56
N ILE A 112 -0.13 0.12 8.50
CA ILE A 112 1.24 -0.30 8.79
C ILE A 112 2.21 0.29 7.76
N PHE A 113 1.90 0.20 6.47
CA PHE A 113 2.80 0.68 5.41
C PHE A 113 2.97 2.19 5.44
N SER A 114 1.91 2.95 5.70
CA SER A 114 2.02 4.40 5.84
C SER A 114 2.86 4.79 7.04
N GLY A 115 2.65 4.16 8.18
CA GLY A 115 3.42 4.40 9.40
C GLY A 115 4.90 4.03 9.22
N VAL A 116 5.20 2.88 8.62
CA VAL A 116 6.57 2.43 8.36
C VAL A 116 7.26 3.32 7.32
N ALA A 117 6.57 3.68 6.23
CA ALA A 117 7.15 4.52 5.18
C ALA A 117 7.56 5.89 5.72
N LEU A 118 6.68 6.57 6.45
CA LEU A 118 6.91 7.92 6.94
C LEU A 118 7.67 7.95 8.27
N GLY A 119 7.42 6.99 9.17
CA GLY A 119 8.03 6.97 10.50
C GLY A 119 9.41 6.32 10.55
N LEU A 120 9.74 5.43 9.60
CA LEU A 120 11.00 4.70 9.60
C LEU A 120 11.81 4.88 8.31
N VAL A 121 11.22 4.55 7.16
CA VAL A 121 11.98 4.48 5.89
C VAL A 121 12.43 5.87 5.43
N MET A 122 11.55 6.87 5.45
CA MET A 122 11.90 8.25 5.06
C MET A 122 12.92 8.90 6.01
N PRO A 123 12.78 8.82 7.34
CA PRO A 123 13.83 9.29 8.26
C PRO A 123 15.19 8.61 8.03
N LEU A 124 15.24 7.29 7.76
CA LEU A 124 16.49 6.61 7.44
C LEU A 124 17.13 7.10 6.14
N ALA A 125 16.32 7.40 5.12
CA ALA A 125 16.82 8.01 3.88
C ALA A 125 17.44 9.40 4.13
N LEU A 126 16.78 10.23 4.96
CA LEU A 126 17.28 11.55 5.33
C LEU A 126 18.56 11.47 6.21
N LEU A 127 18.62 10.50 7.14
CA LEU A 127 19.85 10.25 7.91
C LEU A 127 21.01 9.85 7.00
N ALA A 128 20.78 8.99 5.99
CA ALA A 128 21.79 8.66 5.01
C ALA A 128 22.26 9.89 4.21
N ALA A 129 21.34 10.84 3.91
CA ALA A 129 21.69 12.11 3.26
C ALA A 129 22.55 13.01 4.17
N ILE A 130 22.28 13.05 5.49
CA ILE A 130 23.14 13.76 6.47
C ILE A 130 24.54 13.16 6.48
N VAL A 131 24.65 11.83 6.59
CA VAL A 131 25.94 11.14 6.57
C VAL A 131 26.68 11.42 5.28
N PHE A 132 26.00 11.44 4.12
CA PHE A 132 26.61 11.81 2.84
C PHE A 132 27.14 13.23 2.85
N THR A 133 26.39 14.21 3.36
CA THR A 133 26.79 15.62 3.43
C THR A 133 28.13 15.80 4.17
N TRP A 134 28.35 15.03 5.24
CA TRP A 134 29.57 15.06 6.03
C TRP A 134 30.69 14.16 5.47
N ALA A 135 30.35 13.09 4.77
CA ALA A 135 31.29 12.20 4.12
C ALA A 135 31.77 12.73 2.75
N TYR A 136 31.11 13.76 2.21
CA TYR A 136 31.46 14.36 0.93
C TYR A 136 32.89 14.92 0.96
N GLY A 137 33.72 14.52 0.01
CA GLY A 137 35.16 14.86 -0.03
C GLY A 137 36.10 13.80 0.59
N ARG A 138 35.56 12.82 1.34
CA ARG A 138 36.31 11.61 1.77
C ARG A 138 36.05 10.51 0.75
N ALA A 139 36.74 10.54 -0.36
CA ALA A 139 36.47 9.86 -1.64
C ALA A 139 36.05 8.36 -1.57
N ARG A 140 36.40 7.63 -0.53
CA ARG A 140 36.21 6.17 -0.47
C ARG A 140 34.88 5.75 0.20
N TRP A 141 34.24 6.63 0.98
CA TRP A 141 33.04 6.30 1.78
C TRP A 141 31.77 7.03 1.34
N SER A 142 31.88 8.02 0.44
CA SER A 142 30.75 8.86 0.04
C SER A 142 29.70 8.14 -0.80
N ALA A 143 30.08 7.10 -1.54
CA ALA A 143 29.15 6.37 -2.41
C ALA A 143 28.18 5.45 -1.66
N VAL A 144 28.55 4.96 -0.47
CA VAL A 144 27.74 4.01 0.31
C VAL A 144 26.48 4.68 0.88
N PRO A 145 26.58 5.81 1.62
CA PRO A 145 25.40 6.47 2.17
C PRO A 145 24.45 6.99 1.09
N VAL A 146 24.95 7.43 -0.07
CA VAL A 146 24.11 7.84 -1.20
C VAL A 146 23.31 6.67 -1.74
N ARG A 147 23.96 5.53 -2.01
CA ARG A 147 23.28 4.34 -2.51
C ARG A 147 22.23 3.82 -1.52
N LEU A 148 22.54 3.86 -0.23
CA LEU A 148 21.64 3.46 0.81
C LEU A 148 20.45 4.42 0.95
N GLY A 149 20.72 5.73 0.94
CA GLY A 149 19.70 6.77 0.99
C GLY A 149 18.73 6.70 -0.18
N VAL A 150 19.25 6.52 -1.41
CA VAL A 150 18.41 6.35 -2.62
C VAL A 150 17.56 5.09 -2.51
N LYS A 151 18.11 3.97 -2.03
CA LYS A 151 17.33 2.74 -1.84
C LYS A 151 16.20 2.92 -0.83
N PHE A 152 16.46 3.53 0.32
CA PHE A 152 15.43 3.82 1.31
C PHE A 152 14.39 4.81 0.78
N ALA A 153 14.80 5.85 0.06
CA ALA A 153 13.88 6.81 -0.55
C ALA A 153 12.97 6.12 -1.59
N LEU A 154 13.53 5.24 -2.43
CA LEU A 154 12.74 4.47 -3.41
C LEU A 154 11.75 3.53 -2.72
N ILE A 155 12.18 2.79 -1.70
CA ILE A 155 11.29 1.90 -0.94
C ILE A 155 10.18 2.71 -0.27
N GLY A 156 10.51 3.83 0.36
CA GLY A 156 9.52 4.72 0.97
C GLY A 156 8.54 5.29 -0.04
N ALA A 157 9.01 5.72 -1.22
CA ALA A 157 8.16 6.21 -2.30
C ALA A 157 7.21 5.12 -2.82
N VAL A 158 7.70 3.89 -3.03
CA VAL A 158 6.88 2.75 -3.45
C VAL A 158 5.79 2.46 -2.41
N LEU A 159 6.15 2.43 -1.11
CA LEU A 159 5.18 2.20 -0.03
C LEU A 159 4.11 3.30 0.03
N LEU A 160 4.50 4.57 -0.15
CA LEU A 160 3.57 5.70 -0.15
C LEU A 160 2.64 5.70 -1.38
N LEU A 161 3.15 5.29 -2.54
CA LEU A 161 2.38 5.26 -3.78
C LEU A 161 1.52 3.98 -3.89
N ALA A 162 1.82 2.93 -3.15
CA ALA A 162 1.08 1.68 -3.19
C ALA A 162 -0.41 1.89 -2.87
N ILE A 163 -0.73 2.68 -1.83
CA ILE A 163 -2.11 2.94 -1.41
C ILE A 163 -2.92 3.66 -2.49
N PRO A 164 -2.52 4.87 -2.97
CA PRO A 164 -3.31 5.58 -3.98
C PRO A 164 -3.39 4.81 -5.30
N THR A 165 -2.35 4.04 -5.66
CA THR A 165 -2.38 3.21 -6.87
C THR A 165 -3.35 2.05 -6.72
N SER A 166 -3.36 1.36 -5.58
CA SER A 166 -4.30 0.29 -5.28
C SER A 166 -5.74 0.79 -5.35
N THR A 167 -6.04 1.92 -4.69
CA THR A 167 -7.38 2.53 -4.71
C THR A 167 -7.81 2.91 -6.13
N TRP A 168 -6.90 3.48 -6.93
CA TRP A 168 -7.21 3.84 -8.31
C TRP A 168 -7.53 2.60 -9.16
N VAL A 169 -6.73 1.53 -9.05
CA VAL A 169 -6.99 0.26 -9.75
C VAL A 169 -8.32 -0.34 -9.32
N THR A 170 -8.60 -0.37 -8.02
CA THR A 170 -9.85 -0.90 -7.49
C THR A 170 -11.06 -0.13 -8.03
N ASN A 171 -11.03 1.20 -8.04
CA ASN A 171 -12.12 2.01 -8.59
C ASN A 171 -12.34 1.77 -10.09
N GLN A 172 -11.27 1.51 -10.86
CA GLN A 172 -11.39 1.16 -12.28
C GLN A 172 -12.06 -0.21 -12.46
N VAL A 173 -11.70 -1.18 -11.64
CA VAL A 173 -12.30 -2.50 -11.66
C VAL A 173 -13.78 -2.44 -11.27
N ASP A 174 -14.12 -1.73 -10.20
CA ASP A 174 -15.50 -1.55 -9.74
C ASP A 174 -16.36 -0.88 -10.84
N ALA A 175 -15.86 0.18 -11.49
CA ALA A 175 -16.58 0.84 -12.60
C ALA A 175 -16.82 -0.10 -13.80
N MET A 176 -15.90 -1.02 -14.08
CA MET A 176 -16.08 -2.03 -15.14
C MET A 176 -17.13 -3.09 -14.75
N TYR A 177 -17.16 -3.50 -13.49
CA TYR A 177 -18.16 -4.44 -12.99
C TYR A 177 -19.55 -3.84 -12.96
N ASP A 178 -19.72 -2.61 -12.48
CA ASP A 178 -21.01 -1.90 -12.48
C ASP A 178 -21.58 -1.77 -13.87
N THR A 179 -20.74 -1.44 -14.86
CA THR A 179 -21.17 -1.35 -16.26
C THR A 179 -21.61 -2.70 -16.81
N SER A 180 -20.90 -3.77 -16.49
CA SER A 180 -21.21 -5.11 -16.97
C SER A 180 -22.46 -5.71 -16.31
N LEU A 181 -22.66 -5.41 -15.01
CA LEU A 181 -23.87 -5.81 -14.29
C LEU A 181 -25.10 -5.06 -14.81
N ALA A 182 -25.01 -3.75 -15.02
CA ALA A 182 -26.09 -2.96 -15.60
C ALA A 182 -26.53 -3.49 -16.98
N GLN A 183 -25.55 -3.81 -17.85
CA GLN A 183 -25.82 -4.41 -19.15
C GLN A 183 -26.48 -5.81 -19.06
N SER A 184 -26.05 -6.62 -18.09
CA SER A 184 -26.61 -7.96 -17.90
C SER A 184 -28.05 -7.91 -17.36
N VAL A 185 -28.33 -6.96 -16.47
CA VAL A 185 -29.69 -6.75 -15.94
C VAL A 185 -30.62 -6.24 -17.06
N GLU A 186 -30.19 -5.26 -17.83
CA GLU A 186 -30.95 -4.72 -18.96
C GLU A 186 -31.24 -5.80 -20.01
N ALA A 187 -30.25 -6.65 -20.32
CA ALA A 187 -30.43 -7.78 -21.21
C ALA A 187 -31.41 -8.84 -20.65
N ALA A 188 -31.39 -9.09 -19.35
CA ALA A 188 -32.31 -10.01 -18.70
C ALA A 188 -33.75 -9.47 -18.67
N GLU A 189 -33.93 -8.18 -18.41
CA GLU A 189 -35.23 -7.50 -18.45
C GLU A 189 -35.82 -7.52 -19.87
N ALA A 190 -35.02 -7.23 -20.88
CA ALA A 190 -35.46 -7.27 -22.28
C ALA A 190 -35.93 -8.68 -22.72
N LEU A 191 -35.31 -9.74 -22.16
CA LEU A 191 -35.71 -11.12 -22.40
C LEU A 191 -36.97 -11.52 -21.63
N ALA A 192 -37.28 -10.86 -20.52
CA ALA A 192 -38.47 -11.12 -19.73
C ALA A 192 -39.74 -10.41 -20.28
N GLU A 193 -39.56 -9.36 -21.05
CA GLU A 193 -40.67 -8.60 -21.66
C GLU A 193 -41.08 -9.09 -23.08
N GLY A 194 -40.33 -9.98 -23.69
CA GLY A 194 -40.57 -10.56 -25.02
C GLY A 194 -41.09 -11.96 -25.01
#